data_fd740270ffe040df6410b6c6149e428e
#
_entry.id   fd740270ffe040df6410b6c6149e428e
#
_cell.length_a   1.000
_cell.length_b   1.000
_cell.length_c   1.000
_cell.angle_alpha   90.00
_cell.angle_beta   90.00
_cell.angle_gamma   90.00
#
_symmetry.space_group_name_H-M   'P 1'
#
loop_
_entity.id
_entity.type
_entity.pdbx_description
1 polymer ?
#
loop_
_entity_poly.entity_id
_entity_poly.type
_entity_poly.pdbx_seq_one_letter_code
_entity_poly.pdbx_strand_id
1 'polypeptide(L)'
;MVCKQLEHIIAGYLRQVWDKNDWLYKRQHGFRPGYSCESQVITVCQNTADSLDEGVGIDAIIIDFSKAFNLVPHDRLLMKLAASGVDSRVVVWVKEFLVGHTQWVRVGGQLSKEVKVTSGVPQGSVLGPLLFLVYVNNIWRNIDSSLMTV
;
A
#
# COMPACT_ATOMS: atom_id res chain seq x y z
N MET A 1 20.91 10.53 -3.88
CA MET A 1 21.33 9.11 -3.99
C MET A 1 21.28 8.40 -2.63
N VAL A 2 21.85 8.96 -1.57
CA VAL A 2 21.85 8.35 -0.20
C VAL A 2 20.44 8.05 0.34
N CYS A 3 19.46 8.94 0.12
CA CYS A 3 18.09 8.73 0.60
C CYS A 3 17.44 7.44 0.05
N LYS A 4 17.60 7.14 -1.23
CA LYS A 4 17.03 5.91 -1.82
C LYS A 4 17.66 4.63 -1.27
N GLN A 5 18.95 4.64 -0.94
CA GLN A 5 19.61 3.50 -0.31
C GLN A 5 19.05 3.25 1.09
N LEU A 6 18.84 4.31 1.87
CA LEU A 6 18.23 4.21 3.19
C LEU A 6 16.78 3.72 3.08
N GLU A 7 16.00 4.21 2.12
CA GLU A 7 14.66 3.69 1.85
C GLU A 7 14.69 2.19 1.56
N HIS A 8 15.66 1.68 0.78
CA HIS A 8 15.80 0.24 0.50
C HIS A 8 16.09 -0.57 1.77
N ILE A 9 16.95 -0.06 2.66
CA ILE A 9 17.24 -0.71 3.94
C ILE A 9 15.99 -0.81 4.80
N ILE A 10 15.26 0.30 4.96
CA ILE A 10 14.01 0.34 5.72
C ILE A 10 12.95 -0.57 5.06
N ALA A 11 12.81 -0.53 3.74
CA ALA A 11 11.90 -1.40 3.01
C ALA A 11 12.20 -2.89 3.23
N GLY A 12 13.49 -3.27 3.21
CA GLY A 12 13.93 -4.63 3.52
C GLY A 12 13.55 -5.06 4.93
N TYR A 13 13.79 -4.19 5.91
CA TYR A 13 13.41 -4.43 7.30
C TYR A 13 11.89 -4.58 7.47
N LEU A 14 11.08 -3.70 6.89
CA LEU A 14 9.63 -3.77 6.96
C LEU A 14 9.10 -5.10 6.40
N ARG A 15 9.59 -5.52 5.22
CA ARG A 15 9.21 -6.81 4.62
C ARG A 15 9.57 -7.97 5.54
N GLN A 16 10.79 -8.00 6.08
CA GLN A 16 11.22 -9.04 7.01
C GLN A 16 10.29 -9.17 8.22
N VAL A 17 9.93 -8.05 8.85
CA VAL A 17 9.03 -8.04 10.01
C VAL A 17 7.65 -8.55 9.63
N TRP A 18 7.09 -8.11 8.51
CA TRP A 18 5.75 -8.50 8.08
C TRP A 18 5.69 -9.95 7.61
N ASP A 19 6.70 -10.45 6.91
CA ASP A 19 6.78 -11.86 6.50
C ASP A 19 6.92 -12.77 7.72
N LYS A 20 7.76 -12.41 8.69
CA LYS A 20 7.92 -13.17 9.93
C LYS A 20 6.63 -13.27 10.75
N ASN A 21 5.82 -12.22 10.74
CA ASN A 21 4.59 -12.11 11.53
C ASN A 21 3.33 -12.52 10.73
N ASP A 22 3.47 -12.95 9.47
CA ASP A 22 2.34 -13.20 8.53
C ASP A 22 1.32 -12.04 8.54
N TRP A 23 1.82 -10.79 8.57
CA TRP A 23 1.02 -9.61 8.83
C TRP A 23 0.26 -9.11 7.59
N LEU A 24 0.86 -9.26 6.39
CA LEU A 24 0.20 -8.88 5.14
C LEU A 24 -0.88 -9.87 4.76
N TYR A 25 -1.98 -9.36 4.24
CA TYR A 25 -3.07 -10.20 3.75
C TYR A 25 -2.58 -11.19 2.68
N LYS A 26 -2.90 -12.47 2.84
CA LYS A 26 -2.34 -13.55 1.99
C LYS A 26 -2.70 -13.43 0.52
N ARG A 27 -3.85 -12.85 0.20
CA ARG A 27 -4.32 -12.65 -1.18
C ARG A 27 -3.97 -11.26 -1.73
N GLN A 28 -3.04 -10.54 -1.09
CA GLN A 28 -2.49 -9.29 -1.60
C GLN A 28 -1.48 -9.58 -2.69
N HIS A 29 -1.77 -9.21 -3.93
CA HIS A 29 -0.86 -9.37 -5.07
C HIS A 29 -0.06 -8.08 -5.38
N GLY A 30 -0.67 -6.91 -5.20
CA GLY A 30 -0.02 -5.65 -5.50
C GLY A 30 1.19 -5.35 -4.59
N PHE A 31 2.29 -4.88 -5.16
CA PHE A 31 3.51 -4.45 -4.47
C PHE A 31 4.18 -5.50 -3.57
N ARG A 32 3.90 -6.77 -3.79
CA ARG A 32 4.43 -7.88 -3.02
C ARG A 32 5.39 -8.73 -3.86
N PRO A 33 6.60 -9.08 -3.36
CA PRO A 33 7.53 -9.95 -4.09
C PRO A 33 6.91 -11.32 -4.41
N GLY A 34 7.15 -11.80 -5.63
CA GLY A 34 6.61 -13.09 -6.08
C GLY A 34 5.16 -13.06 -6.59
N TYR A 35 4.52 -11.89 -6.53
CA TYR A 35 3.17 -11.66 -7.06
C TYR A 35 3.19 -10.61 -8.17
N SER A 36 2.21 -10.65 -9.06
CA SER A 36 2.04 -9.69 -10.15
C SER A 36 0.56 -9.46 -10.46
N CYS A 37 0.27 -8.45 -11.30
CA CYS A 37 -1.09 -8.24 -11.80
C CYS A 37 -1.60 -9.46 -12.57
N GLU A 38 -0.73 -10.11 -13.33
CA GLU A 38 -1.06 -11.33 -14.08
C GLU A 38 -1.44 -12.47 -13.12
N SER A 39 -0.67 -12.67 -12.04
CA SER A 39 -1.00 -13.71 -11.05
C SER A 39 -2.35 -13.46 -10.38
N GLN A 40 -2.70 -12.18 -10.17
CA GLN A 40 -4.02 -11.81 -9.64
C GLN A 40 -5.14 -12.13 -10.62
N VAL A 41 -4.99 -11.74 -11.90
CA VAL A 41 -5.98 -12.01 -12.94
C VAL A 41 -6.19 -13.52 -13.11
N ILE A 42 -5.11 -14.31 -13.16
CA ILE A 42 -5.19 -15.77 -13.26
C ILE A 42 -5.98 -16.36 -12.08
N THR A 43 -5.69 -15.89 -10.86
CA THR A 43 -6.40 -16.35 -9.64
C THR A 43 -7.89 -16.03 -9.72
N VAL A 44 -8.26 -14.83 -10.16
CA VAL A 44 -9.68 -14.43 -10.32
C VAL A 44 -10.36 -15.27 -11.38
N CYS A 45 -9.72 -15.46 -12.56
CA CYS A 45 -10.27 -16.29 -13.64
C CYS A 45 -10.46 -17.75 -13.19
N GLN A 46 -9.48 -18.33 -12.51
CA GLN A 46 -9.58 -19.71 -12.01
C GLN A 46 -10.74 -19.85 -11.01
N ASN A 47 -10.82 -18.98 -10.02
CA ASN A 47 -11.92 -19.02 -9.05
C ASN A 47 -13.30 -18.85 -9.70
N THR A 48 -13.37 -18.02 -10.74
CA THR A 48 -14.61 -17.83 -11.51
C THR A 48 -14.98 -19.09 -12.29
N ALA A 49 -14.02 -19.72 -12.94
CA ALA A 49 -14.24 -20.96 -13.69
C ALA A 49 -14.69 -22.09 -12.74
N ASP A 50 -14.00 -22.29 -11.63
CA ASP A 50 -14.33 -23.31 -10.63
C ASP A 50 -15.78 -23.14 -10.12
N SER A 51 -16.20 -21.92 -9.83
CA SER A 51 -17.57 -21.65 -9.34
C SER A 51 -18.63 -21.88 -10.44
N LEU A 52 -18.31 -21.55 -11.71
CA LEU A 52 -19.21 -21.84 -12.84
C LEU A 52 -19.37 -23.35 -13.05
N ASP A 53 -18.29 -24.11 -12.92
CA ASP A 53 -18.31 -25.57 -13.04
C ASP A 53 -19.16 -26.21 -11.91
N GLU A 54 -19.17 -25.60 -10.74
CA GLU A 54 -20.03 -25.98 -9.61
C GLU A 54 -21.49 -25.50 -9.75
N GLY A 55 -21.80 -24.76 -10.81
CA GLY A 55 -23.12 -24.18 -11.04
C GLY A 55 -23.49 -23.02 -10.08
N VAL A 56 -22.49 -22.39 -9.47
CA VAL A 56 -22.67 -21.27 -8.55
C VAL A 56 -22.54 -19.94 -9.31
N GLY A 57 -23.54 -19.05 -9.15
CA GLY A 57 -23.45 -17.69 -9.68
C GLY A 57 -22.45 -16.84 -8.87
N ILE A 58 -21.71 -15.97 -9.55
CA ILE A 58 -20.73 -15.07 -8.96
C ILE A 58 -21.13 -13.62 -9.21
N ASP A 59 -21.18 -12.82 -8.15
CA ASP A 59 -21.24 -11.37 -8.21
C ASP A 59 -19.85 -10.79 -7.97
N ALA A 60 -19.31 -10.02 -8.92
CA ALA A 60 -18.01 -9.36 -8.80
C ALA A 60 -18.18 -7.88 -8.46
N ILE A 61 -17.60 -7.45 -7.32
CA ILE A 61 -17.54 -6.04 -6.91
C ILE A 61 -16.10 -5.57 -7.07
N ILE A 62 -15.88 -4.61 -7.98
CA ILE A 62 -14.57 -4.02 -8.24
C ILE A 62 -14.52 -2.64 -7.57
N ILE A 63 -13.56 -2.46 -6.66
CA ILE A 63 -13.33 -1.19 -5.95
C ILE A 63 -12.05 -0.56 -6.46
N ASP A 64 -12.13 0.69 -6.91
CA ASP A 64 -10.98 1.50 -7.29
C ASP A 64 -10.78 2.70 -6.36
N PHE A 65 -9.52 2.98 -6.00
CA PHE A 65 -9.17 4.10 -5.14
C PHE A 65 -8.77 5.32 -5.97
N SER A 66 -9.62 6.33 -6.01
CA SER A 66 -9.24 7.63 -6.58
C SER A 66 -8.11 8.27 -5.78
N LYS A 67 -7.02 8.65 -6.47
CA LYS A 67 -5.84 9.30 -5.86
C LYS A 67 -5.24 8.50 -4.69
N ALA A 68 -5.20 7.18 -4.81
CA ALA A 68 -4.82 6.22 -3.77
C ALA A 68 -3.59 6.66 -2.94
N PHE A 69 -2.48 7.00 -3.61
CA PHE A 69 -1.23 7.43 -2.95
C PHE A 69 -1.30 8.83 -2.34
N ASN A 70 -2.11 9.72 -2.90
CA ASN A 70 -2.15 11.13 -2.49
C ASN A 70 -3.04 11.37 -1.26
N LEU A 71 -3.99 10.48 -1.00
CA LEU A 71 -5.01 10.67 0.03
C LEU A 71 -4.77 9.84 1.31
N VAL A 72 -3.62 9.22 1.47
CA VAL A 72 -3.28 8.45 2.67
C VAL A 72 -3.06 9.39 3.86
N PRO A 73 -3.92 9.39 4.90
CA PRO A 73 -3.74 10.22 6.08
C PRO A 73 -2.53 9.73 6.90
N HIS A 74 -1.57 10.61 7.16
CA HIS A 74 -0.32 10.25 7.85
C HIS A 74 -0.56 9.65 9.23
N ASP A 75 -1.46 10.23 10.04
CA ASP A 75 -1.74 9.76 11.40
C ASP A 75 -2.27 8.32 11.40
N ARG A 76 -3.23 8.01 10.51
CA ARG A 76 -3.80 6.66 10.38
C ARG A 76 -2.77 5.66 9.87
N LEU A 77 -1.94 6.07 8.92
CA LEU A 77 -0.85 5.24 8.41
C LEU A 77 0.15 4.90 9.51
N LEU A 78 0.59 5.89 10.29
CA LEU A 78 1.55 5.69 11.39
C LEU A 78 0.98 4.82 12.51
N MET A 79 -0.30 4.96 12.85
CA MET A 79 -0.96 4.05 13.80
C MET A 79 -0.96 2.61 13.30
N LYS A 80 -1.29 2.37 12.03
CA LYS A 80 -1.28 1.03 11.44
C LYS A 80 0.14 0.46 11.36
N LEU A 81 1.12 1.28 11.01
CA LEU A 81 2.52 0.89 10.97
C LEU A 81 3.01 0.48 12.36
N ALA A 82 2.69 1.24 13.39
CA ALA A 82 3.03 0.89 14.77
C ALA A 82 2.37 -0.43 15.21
N ALA A 83 1.13 -0.67 14.79
CA ALA A 83 0.41 -1.92 15.09
C ALA A 83 0.91 -3.13 14.29
N SER A 84 1.78 -2.95 13.30
CA SER A 84 2.31 -4.04 12.46
C SER A 84 3.51 -4.79 13.05
N GLY A 85 3.91 -4.49 14.29
CA GLY A 85 5.05 -5.12 14.96
C GLY A 85 6.41 -4.51 14.58
N VAL A 86 6.42 -3.37 13.91
CA VAL A 86 7.63 -2.65 13.51
C VAL A 86 8.22 -1.90 14.70
N ASP A 87 9.56 -1.87 14.81
CA ASP A 87 10.29 -1.12 15.85
C ASP A 87 9.86 0.37 15.86
N SER A 88 9.61 0.91 17.06
CA SER A 88 9.16 2.28 17.24
C SER A 88 10.11 3.33 16.64
N ARG A 89 11.41 3.06 16.61
CA ARG A 89 12.40 3.94 15.97
C ARG A 89 12.19 4.06 14.48
N VAL A 90 11.78 2.94 13.83
CA VAL A 90 11.44 2.95 12.39
C VAL A 90 10.13 3.70 12.15
N VAL A 91 9.16 3.57 13.04
CA VAL A 91 7.91 4.35 12.96
C VAL A 91 8.18 5.85 13.06
N VAL A 92 9.06 6.26 14.01
CA VAL A 92 9.49 7.67 14.14
C VAL A 92 10.20 8.14 12.87
N TRP A 93 11.11 7.31 12.32
CA TRP A 93 11.80 7.65 11.08
C TRP A 93 10.83 7.82 9.90
N VAL A 94 9.85 6.92 9.75
CA VAL A 94 8.81 7.02 8.70
C VAL A 94 7.96 8.27 8.90
N LYS A 95 7.67 8.65 10.14
CA LYS A 95 6.99 9.92 10.44
C LYS A 95 7.78 11.12 9.90
N GLU A 96 9.06 11.20 10.20
CA GLU A 96 9.93 12.28 9.71
C GLU A 96 10.08 12.24 8.18
N PHE A 97 10.04 11.05 7.58
CA PHE A 97 10.06 10.87 6.12
C PHE A 97 8.77 11.39 5.46
N LEU A 98 7.61 11.35 6.13
CA LEU A 98 6.33 11.79 5.58
C LEU A 98 6.01 13.25 5.89
N VAL A 99 6.41 13.75 7.05
CA VAL A 99 6.05 15.07 7.57
C VAL A 99 7.09 16.11 7.18
N GLY A 100 6.66 17.36 7.06
CA GLY A 100 7.55 18.49 6.80
C GLY A 100 7.88 18.72 5.33
N HIS A 101 7.32 17.93 4.43
CA HIS A 101 7.46 18.15 3.00
C HIS A 101 6.56 19.28 2.51
N THR A 102 7.09 20.02 1.56
CA THR A 102 6.36 21.05 0.83
C THR A 102 6.39 20.74 -0.66
N GLN A 103 5.41 21.24 -1.38
CA GLN A 103 5.33 21.09 -2.83
C GLN A 103 4.89 22.38 -3.49
N TRP A 104 5.31 22.54 -4.74
CA TRP A 104 4.82 23.59 -5.64
C TRP A 104 4.64 23.01 -7.04
N VAL A 105 3.75 23.61 -7.79
CA VAL A 105 3.45 23.22 -9.18
C VAL A 105 4.17 24.18 -10.13
N ARG A 106 4.81 23.66 -11.18
CA ARG A 106 5.43 24.44 -12.24
C ARG A 106 4.60 24.36 -13.50
N VAL A 107 4.13 25.50 -13.98
CA VAL A 107 3.38 25.63 -15.24
C VAL A 107 3.93 26.79 -16.05
N GLY A 108 4.29 26.55 -17.31
CA GLY A 108 4.83 27.59 -18.19
C GLY A 108 6.09 28.28 -17.66
N GLY A 109 6.92 27.57 -16.87
CA GLY A 109 8.13 28.14 -16.28
C GLY A 109 7.92 28.88 -14.95
N GLN A 110 6.66 29.14 -14.56
CA GLN A 110 6.32 29.80 -13.29
C GLN A 110 5.98 28.77 -12.20
N LEU A 111 6.36 29.08 -10.95
CA LEU A 111 6.09 28.27 -9.77
C LEU A 111 4.86 28.81 -9.03
N SER A 112 4.00 27.90 -8.56
CA SER A 112 2.94 28.23 -7.62
C SER A 112 3.51 28.67 -6.26
N LYS A 113 2.65 29.13 -5.36
CA LYS A 113 2.99 29.24 -3.94
C LYS A 113 3.31 27.85 -3.38
N GLU A 114 4.24 27.82 -2.44
CA GLU A 114 4.60 26.64 -1.69
C GLU A 114 3.43 26.21 -0.78
N VAL A 115 3.11 24.90 -0.78
CA VAL A 115 2.04 24.33 0.03
C VAL A 115 2.60 23.15 0.81
N LYS A 116 2.24 23.04 2.10
CA LYS A 116 2.61 21.89 2.94
C LYS A 116 1.88 20.63 2.47
N VAL A 117 2.60 19.52 2.43
CA VAL A 117 2.03 18.19 2.20
C VAL A 117 1.47 17.66 3.51
N THR A 118 0.15 17.46 3.58
CA THR A 118 -0.57 17.01 4.79
C THR A 118 -1.06 15.58 4.70
N SER A 119 -0.98 14.96 3.51
CA SER A 119 -1.42 13.58 3.26
C SER A 119 -0.64 12.98 2.10
N GLY A 120 -0.76 11.67 1.96
CA GLY A 120 -0.18 10.91 0.85
C GLY A 120 1.19 10.34 1.17
N VAL A 121 1.59 9.41 0.31
CA VAL A 121 2.93 8.82 0.33
C VAL A 121 3.72 9.30 -0.88
N PRO A 122 5.04 9.58 -0.75
CA PRO A 122 5.82 10.16 -1.84
C PRO A 122 5.81 9.25 -3.07
N GLN A 123 5.29 9.78 -4.18
CA GLN A 123 5.26 9.06 -5.44
C GLN A 123 6.68 8.92 -6.00
N GLY A 124 7.05 7.71 -6.44
CA GLY A 124 8.41 7.41 -6.90
C GLY A 124 9.41 7.10 -5.78
N SER A 125 9.00 7.09 -4.51
CA SER A 125 9.81 6.56 -3.41
C SER A 125 9.77 5.03 -3.38
N VAL A 126 10.78 4.41 -2.77
CA VAL A 126 10.83 2.96 -2.54
C VAL A 126 9.83 2.54 -1.47
N LEU A 127 9.58 3.42 -0.49
CA LEU A 127 8.68 3.16 0.63
C LEU A 127 7.21 3.43 0.31
N GLY A 128 6.90 4.33 -0.64
CA GLY A 128 5.53 4.69 -0.98
C GLY A 128 4.58 3.51 -1.17
N PRO A 129 4.90 2.55 -2.05
CA PRO A 129 4.08 1.35 -2.23
C PRO A 129 3.89 0.51 -0.97
N LEU A 130 4.94 0.32 -0.16
CA LEU A 130 4.88 -0.44 1.09
C LEU A 130 4.01 0.26 2.15
N LEU A 131 4.14 1.57 2.27
CA LEU A 131 3.33 2.37 3.18
C LEU A 131 1.86 2.36 2.76
N PHE A 132 1.59 2.37 1.46
CA PHE A 132 0.23 2.19 0.95
C PHE A 132 -0.32 0.81 1.31
N LEU A 133 0.47 -0.28 1.17
CA LEU A 133 0.07 -1.62 1.61
C LEU A 133 -0.32 -1.63 3.10
N VAL A 134 0.47 -0.99 3.96
CA VAL A 134 0.14 -0.85 5.39
C VAL A 134 -1.23 -0.20 5.57
N TYR A 135 -1.50 0.84 4.79
CA TYR A 135 -2.75 1.57 4.91
C TYR A 135 -3.97 0.74 4.51
N VAL A 136 -3.87 -0.06 3.44
CA VAL A 136 -4.99 -0.85 2.92
C VAL A 136 -5.08 -2.28 3.47
N ASN A 137 -4.07 -2.77 4.17
CA ASN A 137 -3.95 -4.17 4.60
C ASN A 137 -5.15 -4.76 5.36
N ASN A 138 -5.97 -3.93 5.95
CA ASN A 138 -7.14 -4.37 6.73
C ASN A 138 -8.49 -4.04 6.08
N ILE A 139 -8.52 -3.62 4.83
CA ILE A 139 -9.75 -3.24 4.13
C ILE A 139 -10.74 -4.40 4.05
N TRP A 140 -10.22 -5.61 3.94
CA TRP A 140 -10.97 -6.85 3.81
C TRP A 140 -11.65 -7.31 5.11
N ARG A 141 -11.22 -6.82 6.30
CA ARG A 141 -11.67 -7.35 7.61
C ARG A 141 -13.18 -7.26 7.86
N ASN A 142 -13.86 -6.34 7.20
CA ASN A 142 -15.29 -6.12 7.35
C ASN A 142 -16.07 -6.50 6.09
N ILE A 143 -15.45 -7.25 5.19
CA ILE A 143 -16.09 -7.73 3.97
C ILE A 143 -16.31 -9.22 4.14
N ASP A 144 -17.57 -9.60 4.30
CA ASP A 144 -18.00 -10.99 4.31
C ASP A 144 -18.14 -11.46 2.85
N SER A 145 -17.07 -11.99 2.32
CA SER A 145 -16.98 -12.44 0.92
C SER A 145 -16.21 -13.76 0.87
N SER A 146 -16.70 -14.69 0.09
CA SER A 146 -16.04 -15.98 -0.16
C SER A 146 -14.71 -15.81 -0.88
N LEU A 147 -14.56 -14.75 -1.69
CA LEU A 147 -13.37 -14.47 -2.49
C LEU A 147 -13.07 -12.96 -2.48
N MET A 148 -11.93 -12.59 -1.94
CA MET A 148 -11.38 -11.25 -2.05
C MET A 148 -9.92 -11.32 -2.50
N THR A 149 -9.57 -10.56 -3.53
CA THR A 149 -8.20 -10.43 -4.05
C THR A 149 -7.82 -8.96 -4.13
N VAL A 150 -6.63 -8.58 -3.66
CA VAL A 150 -6.17 -7.19 -3.58
C VAL A 150 -4.80 -7.01 -4.22
#